data_604f02b9f29fb5edd0fd2e127e2fd678
#
_entry.id   604f02b9f29fb5edd0fd2e127e2fd678
#
_cell.length_a   1.000
_cell.length_b   1.000
_cell.length_c   1.000
_cell.angle_alpha   90.00
_cell.angle_beta   90.00
_cell.angle_gamma   90.00
#
_symmetry.space_group_name_H-M   'P 1'
#
loop_
_entity.id
_entity.type
_entity.pdbx_description
1 polymer ?
#
loop_
_entity_poly.entity_id
_entity_poly.type
_entity_poly.pdbx_seq_one_letter_code
_entity_poly.pdbx_strand_id
1 'polypeptide(L)'
;SYPGGTVKNYFFNTVTYAAVNGSQNIGGYNYVFENCMLVRGDLVTRANGNLWYMWAGSWATQTWHTIDGNKYYFRSSYDAAKGIYGMNIGGVNVEYVFSDEGVWLENFTGIYKSGSYSFWVENGIKNKYPGLVYFEGYYYYFKYNDGNILGPMVKNCTFYTDKTNGLMKAAQYQFDEQGRMIN
;
A
#
# COMPACT_ATOMS: atom_id res chain seq x y z
N SER A 1 -28.63 -21.72 0.36
CA SER A 1 -27.26 -21.16 0.41
C SER A 1 -26.37 -21.93 -0.53
N TYR A 2 -25.91 -21.29 -1.60
CA TYR A 2 -24.85 -21.84 -2.45
C TYR A 2 -23.50 -21.60 -1.79
N PRO A 3 -22.66 -22.63 -1.62
CA PRO A 3 -21.35 -22.44 -0.99
C PRO A 3 -20.39 -21.80 -1.99
N GLY A 4 -19.86 -20.62 -1.65
CA GLY A 4 -18.54 -20.11 -2.08
C GLY A 4 -18.26 -19.96 -3.57
N GLY A 5 -19.25 -19.69 -4.41
CA GLY A 5 -19.02 -19.44 -5.83
C GLY A 5 -18.47 -18.03 -6.08
N THR A 6 -17.33 -17.94 -6.75
CA THR A 6 -16.80 -16.66 -7.25
C THR A 6 -17.83 -16.05 -8.20
N VAL A 7 -18.31 -14.83 -7.91
CA VAL A 7 -19.22 -14.11 -8.82
C VAL A 7 -18.45 -13.79 -10.10
N LYS A 8 -18.91 -14.32 -11.23
CA LYS A 8 -18.34 -14.05 -12.57
C LYS A 8 -19.25 -13.06 -13.29
N ASN A 9 -18.66 -11.98 -13.82
CA ASN A 9 -19.39 -10.97 -14.59
C ASN A 9 -19.22 -11.26 -16.08
N TYR A 10 -20.34 -11.45 -16.79
CA TYR A 10 -20.40 -11.66 -18.22
C TYR A 10 -21.09 -10.47 -18.89
N PHE A 11 -20.66 -10.12 -20.07
CA PHE A 11 -21.32 -9.12 -20.90
C PHE A 11 -21.74 -9.71 -22.23
N PHE A 12 -22.98 -9.44 -22.62
CA PHE A 12 -23.55 -9.86 -23.91
C PHE A 12 -23.91 -8.62 -24.73
N ASN A 13 -23.60 -8.66 -26.02
CA ASN A 13 -24.04 -7.64 -26.96
C ASN A 13 -25.58 -7.68 -27.01
N THR A 14 -26.24 -6.55 -26.74
CA THR A 14 -27.71 -6.47 -26.62
C THR A 14 -28.42 -6.59 -27.95
N VAL A 15 -27.72 -6.48 -29.08
CA VAL A 15 -28.27 -6.63 -30.43
C VAL A 15 -28.11 -8.05 -30.96
N THR A 16 -26.94 -8.65 -30.76
CA THR A 16 -26.62 -9.97 -31.30
C THR A 16 -26.77 -11.10 -30.29
N TYR A 17 -26.89 -10.75 -28.99
CA TYR A 17 -26.88 -11.66 -27.83
C TYR A 17 -25.62 -12.53 -27.75
N ALA A 18 -24.59 -12.18 -28.52
CA ALA A 18 -23.32 -12.87 -28.49
C ALA A 18 -22.52 -12.49 -27.23
N ALA A 19 -21.85 -13.46 -26.63
CA ALA A 19 -20.91 -13.23 -25.56
C ALA A 19 -19.70 -12.46 -26.12
N VAL A 20 -19.25 -11.47 -25.35
CA VAL A 20 -18.23 -10.51 -25.78
C VAL A 20 -16.84 -10.93 -25.28
N ASN A 21 -15.84 -10.81 -26.13
CA ASN A 21 -14.43 -11.01 -25.84
C ASN A 21 -13.62 -9.77 -26.21
N GLY A 22 -12.41 -9.66 -25.64
CA GLY A 22 -11.49 -8.55 -25.89
C GLY A 22 -11.91 -7.25 -25.22
N SER A 23 -11.37 -6.15 -25.70
CA SER A 23 -11.63 -4.80 -25.16
C SER A 23 -12.98 -4.26 -25.64
N GLN A 24 -13.77 -3.75 -24.71
CA GLN A 24 -15.10 -3.17 -24.96
C GLN A 24 -15.24 -1.84 -24.23
N ASN A 25 -15.81 -0.84 -24.92
CA ASN A 25 -16.22 0.40 -24.26
C ASN A 25 -17.71 0.30 -23.88
N ILE A 26 -18.01 0.37 -22.60
CA ILE A 26 -19.36 0.25 -22.05
C ILE A 26 -19.62 1.43 -21.14
N GLY A 27 -20.58 2.29 -21.50
CA GLY A 27 -20.92 3.46 -20.71
C GLY A 27 -19.78 4.49 -20.57
N GLY A 28 -18.86 4.54 -21.55
CA GLY A 28 -17.70 5.42 -21.55
C GLY A 28 -16.45 4.86 -20.82
N TYR A 29 -16.51 3.62 -20.30
CA TYR A 29 -15.39 2.95 -19.63
C TYR A 29 -14.91 1.73 -20.42
N ASN A 30 -13.60 1.46 -20.35
CA ASN A 30 -12.98 0.36 -21.08
C ASN A 30 -12.87 -0.88 -20.19
N TYR A 31 -13.39 -1.99 -20.68
CA TYR A 31 -13.37 -3.29 -20.02
C TYR A 31 -12.67 -4.31 -20.90
N VAL A 32 -12.03 -5.28 -20.29
CA VAL A 32 -11.44 -6.42 -21.00
C VAL A 32 -12.13 -7.71 -20.56
N PHE A 33 -12.54 -8.50 -21.55
CA PHE A 33 -13.17 -9.80 -21.36
C PHE A 33 -12.30 -10.90 -21.96
N GLU A 34 -12.09 -11.97 -21.21
CA GLU A 34 -11.44 -13.20 -21.64
C GLU A 34 -12.37 -14.38 -21.42
N ASN A 35 -12.55 -15.24 -22.43
CA ASN A 35 -13.55 -16.30 -22.39
C ASN A 35 -14.92 -15.79 -21.94
N CYS A 36 -15.30 -14.60 -22.42
CA CYS A 36 -16.55 -13.90 -22.12
C CYS A 36 -16.70 -13.47 -20.64
N MET A 37 -15.68 -13.61 -19.82
CA MET A 37 -15.66 -13.14 -18.43
C MET A 37 -14.91 -11.82 -18.33
N LEU A 38 -15.43 -10.91 -17.49
CA LEU A 38 -14.74 -9.66 -17.18
C LEU A 38 -13.44 -9.98 -16.39
N VAL A 39 -12.30 -9.58 -16.97
CA VAL A 39 -10.96 -9.77 -16.35
C VAL A 39 -10.32 -8.45 -15.96
N ARG A 40 -10.70 -7.33 -16.60
CA ARG A 40 -10.17 -6.00 -16.31
C ARG A 40 -11.23 -4.92 -16.50
N GLY A 41 -11.32 -4.00 -15.56
CA GLY A 41 -12.09 -2.75 -15.66
C GLY A 41 -11.25 -1.59 -16.17
N ASP A 42 -11.75 -0.36 -15.99
CA ASP A 42 -11.08 0.87 -16.40
C ASP A 42 -10.45 1.60 -15.22
N LEU A 43 -9.15 1.88 -15.33
CA LEU A 43 -8.38 2.65 -14.37
C LEU A 43 -8.32 4.12 -14.82
N VAL A 44 -9.02 5.00 -14.11
CA VAL A 44 -9.28 6.37 -14.52
C VAL A 44 -8.57 7.36 -13.60
N THR A 45 -7.71 8.22 -14.16
CA THR A 45 -7.14 9.35 -13.44
C THR A 45 -8.12 10.52 -13.48
N ARG A 46 -8.54 11.00 -12.30
CA ARG A 46 -9.40 12.17 -12.14
C ARG A 46 -8.59 13.48 -12.26
N ALA A 47 -9.29 14.59 -12.47
CA ALA A 47 -8.67 15.93 -12.63
C ALA A 47 -7.79 16.35 -11.42
N ASN A 48 -8.05 15.83 -10.23
CA ASN A 48 -7.24 16.04 -9.03
C ASN A 48 -6.02 15.10 -8.91
N GLY A 49 -5.74 14.29 -9.93
CA GLY A 49 -4.65 13.32 -9.94
C GLY A 49 -4.92 12.02 -9.15
N ASN A 50 -6.13 11.86 -8.62
CA ASN A 50 -6.52 10.63 -7.94
C ASN A 50 -6.90 9.55 -8.93
N LEU A 51 -6.50 8.31 -8.63
CA LEU A 51 -6.76 7.14 -9.46
C LEU A 51 -8.00 6.40 -8.94
N TRP A 52 -8.96 6.14 -9.82
CA TRP A 52 -10.21 5.44 -9.55
C TRP A 52 -10.31 4.22 -10.46
N TYR A 53 -10.99 3.17 -10.02
CA TYR A 53 -11.16 1.95 -10.79
C TYR A 53 -12.63 1.61 -10.99
N MET A 54 -13.06 1.57 -12.26
CA MET A 54 -14.41 1.14 -12.64
C MET A 54 -14.40 -0.37 -12.86
N TRP A 55 -15.08 -1.11 -11.99
CA TRP A 55 -15.20 -2.56 -12.05
C TRP A 55 -16.67 -2.98 -12.11
N ALA A 56 -17.03 -3.77 -13.11
CA ALA A 56 -18.38 -4.34 -13.26
C ALA A 56 -19.51 -3.28 -13.14
N GLY A 57 -19.30 -2.09 -13.70
CA GLY A 57 -20.28 -1.00 -13.71
C GLY A 57 -20.35 -0.16 -12.42
N SER A 58 -19.46 -0.40 -11.47
CA SER A 58 -19.39 0.36 -10.22
C SER A 58 -17.96 0.79 -9.91
N TRP A 59 -17.79 1.90 -9.18
CA TRP A 59 -16.49 2.30 -8.67
C TRP A 59 -16.03 1.38 -7.55
N ALA A 60 -14.79 0.89 -7.64
CA ALA A 60 -14.17 0.11 -6.58
C ALA A 60 -14.07 0.92 -5.29
N THR A 61 -14.44 0.33 -4.16
CA THR A 61 -14.39 0.97 -2.85
C THR A 61 -14.12 -0.05 -1.75
N GLN A 62 -13.26 0.32 -0.80
CA GLN A 62 -12.84 -0.51 0.35
C GLN A 62 -12.40 -1.93 -0.06
N THR A 63 -11.69 -2.03 -1.19
CA THR A 63 -11.33 -3.33 -1.78
C THR A 63 -9.97 -3.30 -2.46
N TRP A 64 -9.33 -4.46 -2.50
CA TRP A 64 -8.11 -4.71 -3.26
C TRP A 64 -8.43 -5.12 -4.69
N HIS A 65 -7.63 -4.61 -5.63
CA HIS A 65 -7.64 -5.08 -7.02
C HIS A 65 -6.20 -5.27 -7.50
N THR A 66 -5.99 -6.35 -8.26
CA THR A 66 -4.76 -6.53 -9.05
C THR A 66 -5.07 -6.12 -10.49
N ILE A 67 -4.34 -5.13 -10.98
CA ILE A 67 -4.54 -4.55 -12.31
C ILE A 67 -3.17 -4.52 -12.99
N ASP A 68 -3.04 -5.22 -14.11
CA ASP A 68 -1.78 -5.34 -14.86
C ASP A 68 -0.59 -5.76 -13.99
N GLY A 69 -0.81 -6.71 -13.05
CA GLY A 69 0.20 -7.21 -12.11
C GLY A 69 0.45 -6.34 -10.88
N ASN A 70 -0.05 -5.12 -10.83
CA ASN A 70 0.08 -4.21 -9.70
C ASN A 70 -1.12 -4.32 -8.75
N LYS A 71 -0.88 -4.25 -7.44
CA LYS A 71 -1.94 -4.29 -6.42
C LYS A 71 -2.29 -2.89 -5.95
N TYR A 72 -3.58 -2.58 -5.92
CA TYR A 72 -4.16 -1.32 -5.49
C TYR A 72 -5.19 -1.57 -4.40
N TYR A 73 -5.31 -0.65 -3.45
CA TYR A 73 -6.43 -0.60 -2.54
C TYR A 73 -7.24 0.67 -2.77
N PHE A 74 -8.52 0.52 -3.09
CA PHE A 74 -9.42 1.65 -3.29
C PHE A 74 -10.14 1.98 -1.98
N ARG A 75 -10.02 3.23 -1.52
CA ARG A 75 -10.56 3.73 -0.26
C ARG A 75 -12.07 3.92 -0.32
N SER A 76 -12.70 4.23 0.82
CA SER A 76 -14.13 4.60 0.86
C SER A 76 -14.48 5.84 0.03
N SER A 77 -13.50 6.68 -0.27
CA SER A 77 -13.57 7.81 -1.20
C SER A 77 -13.41 7.44 -2.68
N TYR A 78 -13.36 6.13 -2.99
CA TYR A 78 -13.21 5.51 -4.32
C TYR A 78 -11.83 5.69 -4.97
N ASP A 79 -10.92 6.43 -4.38
CA ASP A 79 -9.59 6.63 -4.91
C ASP A 79 -8.59 5.60 -4.37
N ALA A 80 -7.54 5.34 -5.14
CA ALA A 80 -6.45 4.47 -4.72
C ALA A 80 -5.70 5.07 -3.53
N ALA A 81 -5.38 4.24 -2.55
CA ALA A 81 -4.53 4.62 -1.43
C ALA A 81 -3.13 5.00 -1.92
N LYS A 82 -2.52 6.02 -1.29
CA LYS A 82 -1.16 6.49 -1.57
C LYS A 82 -0.41 6.70 -0.26
N GLY A 83 0.91 6.59 -0.30
CA GLY A 83 1.74 6.74 0.89
C GLY A 83 1.44 5.67 1.94
N ILE A 84 1.47 6.04 3.22
CA ILE A 84 1.14 5.13 4.32
C ILE A 84 -0.37 5.18 4.56
N TYR A 85 -1.04 4.04 4.41
CA TYR A 85 -2.49 3.93 4.63
C TYR A 85 -2.82 2.80 5.61
N GLY A 86 -3.51 3.14 6.70
CA GLY A 86 -3.92 2.22 7.74
C GLY A 86 -5.25 1.52 7.41
N MET A 87 -5.28 0.20 7.57
CA MET A 87 -6.48 -0.63 7.44
C MET A 87 -6.69 -1.46 8.68
N ASN A 88 -7.94 -1.57 9.13
CA ASN A 88 -8.29 -2.47 10.22
C ASN A 88 -8.47 -3.89 9.67
N ILE A 89 -7.58 -4.80 10.08
CA ILE A 89 -7.63 -6.21 9.71
C ILE A 89 -7.82 -7.03 10.98
N GLY A 90 -9.02 -7.58 11.17
CA GLY A 90 -9.33 -8.39 12.36
C GLY A 90 -9.14 -7.65 13.69
N GLY A 91 -9.42 -6.35 13.74
CA GLY A 91 -9.25 -5.52 14.94
C GLY A 91 -7.84 -4.91 15.08
N VAL A 92 -6.90 -5.25 14.21
CA VAL A 92 -5.54 -4.71 14.22
C VAL A 92 -5.39 -3.68 13.10
N ASN A 93 -4.89 -2.48 13.43
CA ASN A 93 -4.55 -1.50 12.40
C ASN A 93 -3.21 -1.88 11.75
N VAL A 94 -3.23 -2.24 10.47
CA VAL A 94 -2.08 -2.54 9.62
C VAL A 94 -1.84 -1.36 8.69
N GLU A 95 -0.62 -0.83 8.66
CA GLU A 95 -0.26 0.32 7.83
C GLU A 95 0.51 -0.15 6.59
N TYR A 96 -0.17 -0.19 5.45
CA TYR A 96 0.39 -0.53 4.15
C TYR A 96 1.05 0.68 3.50
N VAL A 97 2.09 0.44 2.69
CA VAL A 97 2.82 1.50 1.99
C VAL A 97 2.57 1.41 0.49
N PHE A 98 2.07 2.50 -0.07
CA PHE A 98 1.75 2.64 -1.49
C PHE A 98 2.65 3.68 -2.16
N SER A 99 2.93 3.52 -3.45
CA SER A 99 3.61 4.52 -4.26
C SER A 99 2.71 5.75 -4.50
N ASP A 100 3.27 6.79 -5.10
CA ASP A 100 2.51 8.00 -5.51
C ASP A 100 1.50 7.70 -6.62
N GLU A 101 1.70 6.60 -7.37
CA GLU A 101 0.76 6.08 -8.37
C GLU A 101 -0.32 5.19 -7.74
N GLY A 102 -0.26 4.92 -6.43
CA GLY A 102 -1.23 4.11 -5.70
C GLY A 102 -0.97 2.61 -5.73
N VAL A 103 0.20 2.17 -6.20
CA VAL A 103 0.59 0.75 -6.19
C VAL A 103 1.10 0.35 -4.81
N TRP A 104 0.61 -0.76 -4.25
CA TRP A 104 1.18 -1.31 -3.02
C TRP A 104 2.61 -1.78 -3.26
N LEU A 105 3.52 -1.30 -2.43
CA LEU A 105 4.95 -1.64 -2.47
C LEU A 105 5.23 -2.96 -1.74
N GLU A 106 4.54 -4.05 -2.13
CA GLU A 106 4.50 -5.34 -1.40
C GLU A 106 5.88 -5.98 -1.16
N ASN A 107 6.85 -5.73 -2.03
CA ASN A 107 8.20 -6.27 -1.90
C ASN A 107 9.20 -5.26 -1.33
N PHE A 108 8.76 -4.06 -0.96
CA PHE A 108 9.65 -3.04 -0.44
C PHE A 108 9.98 -3.33 1.03
N THR A 109 11.28 -3.45 1.31
CA THR A 109 11.83 -3.49 2.67
C THR A 109 12.92 -2.44 2.76
N GLY A 110 12.81 -1.52 3.72
CA GLY A 110 13.75 -0.41 3.85
C GLY A 110 13.16 0.81 4.55
N ILE A 111 13.85 1.93 4.43
CA ILE A 111 13.46 3.21 5.03
C ILE A 111 12.53 3.95 4.06
N TYR A 112 11.30 4.16 4.47
CA TYR A 112 10.29 4.91 3.73
C TYR A 112 10.10 6.31 4.32
N LYS A 113 10.22 7.35 3.49
CA LYS A 113 10.03 8.74 3.91
C LYS A 113 8.58 9.17 3.66
N SER A 114 7.94 9.72 4.68
CA SER A 114 6.60 10.30 4.60
C SER A 114 6.58 11.64 5.35
N GLY A 115 6.47 12.74 4.60
CA GLY A 115 6.60 14.09 5.14
C GLY A 115 7.98 14.31 5.79
N SER A 116 7.99 14.78 7.04
CA SER A 116 9.22 14.99 7.82
C SER A 116 9.74 13.73 8.50
N TYR A 117 8.96 12.66 8.51
CA TYR A 117 9.30 11.41 9.17
C TYR A 117 9.86 10.36 8.21
N SER A 118 10.63 9.42 8.76
CA SER A 118 11.05 8.21 8.07
C SER A 118 10.69 7.00 8.93
N PHE A 119 10.30 5.90 8.28
CA PHE A 119 9.79 4.70 8.94
C PHE A 119 10.48 3.47 8.39
N TRP A 120 10.61 2.44 9.20
CA TRP A 120 11.00 1.12 8.74
C TRP A 120 9.80 0.38 8.15
N VAL A 121 9.98 -0.12 6.95
CA VAL A 121 8.96 -0.88 6.21
C VAL A 121 9.51 -2.27 5.91
N GLU A 122 8.70 -3.29 6.09
CA GLU A 122 9.00 -4.68 5.76
C GLU A 122 7.89 -5.24 4.87
N ASN A 123 8.25 -5.69 3.67
CA ASN A 123 7.30 -6.25 2.71
C ASN A 123 6.08 -5.34 2.49
N GLY A 124 6.32 -4.05 2.29
CA GLY A 124 5.28 -3.06 2.04
C GLY A 124 4.38 -2.72 3.23
N ILE A 125 4.75 -3.14 4.45
CA ILE A 125 4.03 -2.86 5.69
C ILE A 125 4.93 -2.06 6.63
N LYS A 126 4.43 -0.92 7.10
CA LYS A 126 5.13 -0.09 8.09
C LYS A 126 5.21 -0.81 9.43
N ASN A 127 6.42 -0.98 9.96
CA ASN A 127 6.64 -1.51 11.30
C ASN A 127 6.43 -0.40 12.34
N LYS A 128 5.60 -0.65 13.35
CA LYS A 128 5.24 0.35 14.38
C LYS A 128 6.31 0.56 15.44
N TYR A 129 7.17 -0.44 15.66
CA TYR A 129 8.27 -0.33 16.63
C TYR A 129 9.40 -1.30 16.26
N PRO A 130 10.18 -1.01 15.22
CA PRO A 130 11.29 -1.88 14.84
C PRO A 130 12.45 -1.85 15.85
N GLY A 131 12.70 -0.72 16.52
CA GLY A 131 13.89 -0.55 17.36
C GLY A 131 15.14 -0.30 16.51
N LEU A 132 16.27 -0.92 16.87
CA LEU A 132 17.52 -0.83 16.12
C LEU A 132 17.48 -1.74 14.91
N VAL A 133 17.82 -1.19 13.75
CA VAL A 133 17.88 -1.88 12.46
C VAL A 133 19.25 -1.63 11.82
N TYR A 134 19.88 -2.68 11.30
CA TYR A 134 21.05 -2.56 10.44
C TYR A 134 20.61 -2.65 8.98
N PHE A 135 20.93 -1.60 8.20
CA PHE A 135 20.51 -1.51 6.80
C PHE A 135 21.56 -0.72 5.99
N GLU A 136 21.93 -1.24 4.83
CA GLU A 136 22.89 -0.61 3.90
C GLU A 136 24.20 -0.12 4.56
N GLY A 137 24.74 -0.90 5.49
CA GLY A 137 26.02 -0.60 6.13
C GLY A 137 25.92 0.30 7.36
N TYR A 138 24.74 0.74 7.76
CA TYR A 138 24.53 1.63 8.91
C TYR A 138 23.49 1.09 9.88
N TYR A 139 23.58 1.56 11.13
CA TYR A 139 22.55 1.33 12.14
C TYR A 139 21.61 2.53 12.20
N TYR A 140 20.31 2.23 12.27
CA TYR A 140 19.21 3.19 12.41
C TYR A 140 18.35 2.80 13.60
N TYR A 141 17.81 3.78 14.31
CA TYR A 141 16.89 3.49 15.41
C TYR A 141 15.51 4.11 15.15
N PHE A 142 14.49 3.30 15.33
CA PHE A 142 13.10 3.70 15.19
C PHE A 142 12.43 3.60 16.55
N LYS A 143 12.11 4.76 17.14
CA LYS A 143 11.49 4.84 18.46
C LYS A 143 10.04 4.39 18.45
N TYR A 144 9.49 4.06 19.62
CA TYR A 144 8.10 3.61 19.73
C TYR A 144 7.12 4.65 19.18
N ASN A 145 7.26 5.92 19.62
CA ASN A 145 6.41 7.01 19.15
C ASN A 145 7.12 8.37 19.20
N ASP A 146 6.49 9.35 18.51
CA ASP A 146 6.75 10.77 18.61
C ASP A 146 5.38 11.48 18.64
N GLY A 147 4.87 11.78 19.82
CA GLY A 147 3.47 12.13 19.98
C GLY A 147 2.55 11.01 19.53
N ASN A 148 1.73 11.28 18.49
CA ASN A 148 0.81 10.29 17.90
C ASN A 148 1.42 9.48 16.74
N ILE A 149 2.69 9.73 16.40
CA ILE A 149 3.38 9.05 15.29
C ILE A 149 4.09 7.81 15.82
N LEU A 150 3.71 6.62 15.36
CA LEU A 150 4.32 5.36 15.75
C LEU A 150 5.49 4.99 14.83
N GLY A 151 6.60 4.54 15.42
CA GLY A 151 7.77 4.00 14.72
C GLY A 151 8.61 5.00 13.92
N PRO A 152 8.70 6.31 14.29
CA PRO A 152 9.52 7.23 13.52
C PRO A 152 11.01 7.02 13.78
N MET A 153 11.83 7.24 12.75
CA MET A 153 13.28 7.18 12.81
C MET A 153 13.85 8.33 13.65
N VAL A 154 14.80 8.03 14.50
CA VAL A 154 15.58 9.01 15.28
C VAL A 154 16.60 9.67 14.35
N LYS A 155 16.72 11.00 14.41
CA LYS A 155 17.65 11.80 13.59
C LYS A 155 18.21 12.97 14.38
N ASN A 156 19.42 13.37 14.03
CA ASN A 156 20.08 14.59 14.49
C ASN A 156 20.00 14.81 16.02
N CYS A 157 20.21 13.74 16.79
CA CYS A 157 20.23 13.81 18.26
C CYS A 157 20.96 12.63 18.88
N THR A 158 21.26 12.77 20.18
CA THR A 158 21.63 11.63 21.03
C THR A 158 20.36 11.00 21.58
N PHE A 159 20.23 9.67 21.44
CA PHE A 159 19.04 8.93 21.87
C PHE A 159 19.42 7.64 22.60
N TYR A 160 18.68 7.29 23.65
CA TYR A 160 18.86 6.02 24.36
C TYR A 160 18.13 4.91 23.61
N THR A 161 18.88 3.96 23.08
CA THR A 161 18.36 2.80 22.35
C THR A 161 18.12 1.65 23.31
N ASP A 162 16.88 1.39 23.67
CA ASP A 162 16.47 0.29 24.55
C ASP A 162 16.20 -1.01 23.76
N LYS A 163 15.52 -0.91 22.62
CA LYS A 163 15.18 -2.04 21.75
C LYS A 163 16.26 -2.26 20.71
N THR A 164 17.33 -2.95 21.07
CA THR A 164 18.51 -3.14 20.19
C THR A 164 18.42 -4.37 19.29
N ASN A 165 17.40 -5.21 19.47
CA ASN A 165 17.19 -6.46 18.72
C ASN A 165 18.43 -7.41 18.74
N GLY A 166 19.25 -7.32 19.78
CA GLY A 166 20.49 -8.09 19.91
C GLY A 166 21.65 -7.61 19.04
N LEU A 167 21.50 -6.52 18.28
CA LEU A 167 22.54 -6.00 17.39
C LEU A 167 23.64 -5.25 18.16
N MET A 168 23.26 -4.59 19.23
CA MET A 168 24.18 -3.79 20.06
C MET A 168 23.73 -3.81 21.55
N LYS A 169 24.54 -3.27 22.43
CA LYS A 169 24.17 -3.03 23.83
C LYS A 169 23.21 -1.85 23.94
N ALA A 170 22.21 -1.93 24.83
CA ALA A 170 21.36 -0.80 25.14
C ALA A 170 22.18 0.34 25.77
N ALA A 171 22.20 1.50 25.12
CA ALA A 171 22.99 2.67 25.54
C ALA A 171 22.50 3.94 24.83
N GLN A 172 23.11 5.07 25.17
CA GLN A 172 22.96 6.30 24.40
C GLN A 172 23.88 6.26 23.17
N TYR A 173 23.30 6.57 22.01
CA TYR A 173 24.02 6.70 20.76
C TYR A 173 23.66 7.99 20.05
N GLN A 174 24.58 8.49 19.24
CA GLN A 174 24.38 9.71 18.45
C GLN A 174 23.94 9.33 17.04
N PHE A 175 22.96 10.06 16.49
CA PHE A 175 22.44 9.88 15.14
C PHE A 175 22.59 11.16 14.33
N ASP A 176 23.01 11.04 13.08
CA ASP A 176 23.15 12.15 12.15
C ASP A 176 21.80 12.62 11.57
N GLU A 177 21.84 13.60 10.67
CA GLU A 177 20.65 14.15 9.99
C GLU A 177 19.93 13.11 9.12
N GLN A 178 20.64 12.10 8.62
CA GLN A 178 20.11 11.00 7.85
C GLN A 178 19.59 9.87 8.75
N GLY A 179 19.79 9.96 10.07
CA GLY A 179 19.40 8.96 11.07
C GLY A 179 20.39 7.81 11.21
N ARG A 180 21.58 7.92 10.63
CA ARG A 180 22.64 6.91 10.77
C ARG A 180 23.31 7.08 12.12
N MET A 181 23.51 5.98 12.82
CA MET A 181 24.30 5.97 14.04
C MET A 181 25.77 6.28 13.72
N ILE A 182 26.38 7.22 14.44
CA ILE A 182 27.74 7.71 14.18
C ILE A 182 28.72 7.39 15.31
N ASN A 183 28.26 6.88 16.47
CA ASN A 183 29.08 6.37 17.59
C ASN A 183 28.27 5.53 18.57
#